data_57f534aea09869aac65493837455d781
#
_entry.id   57f534aea09869aac65493837455d781
#
_cell.length_a   1.000
_cell.length_b   1.000
_cell.length_c   1.000
_cell.angle_alpha   90.00
_cell.angle_beta   90.00
_cell.angle_gamma   90.00
#
_symmetry.space_group_name_H-M   'P 1'
#
loop_
_entity.id
_entity.type
_entity.pdbx_description
1 polymer ?
#
loop_
_entity_poly.entity_id
_entity_poly.type
_entity_poly.pdbx_seq_one_letter_code
_entity_poly.pdbx_strand_id
1 'polypeptide(L)'
;IHRLWLKGEKRGERDIFIDQLPALPDNLSFNDRDKFWVALVSLRDAQFESWASKIWLRNILAGLPVSAFDSMTHSKFGFAIALDLEGNVVESLQTSAGSIYSITSVNQLDDDLYFGSLTMPALSRMKIR
;
A
#
# COMPACT_ATOMS: atom_id res chain seq x y z
N ILE A 1 6.53 5.80 -5.30
CA ILE A 1 7.54 5.62 -4.22
C ILE A 1 8.84 6.26 -4.70
N HIS A 2 9.44 7.10 -3.84
CA HIS A 2 10.74 7.71 -4.09
C HIS A 2 11.82 7.01 -3.27
N ARG A 3 13.05 6.99 -3.82
CA ARG A 3 14.25 6.50 -3.15
C ARG A 3 15.21 7.65 -2.90
N LEU A 4 15.76 7.72 -1.69
CA LEU A 4 16.83 8.65 -1.33
C LEU A 4 18.11 7.84 -1.07
N TRP A 5 19.18 8.16 -1.78
CA TRP A 5 20.46 7.52 -1.62
C TRP A 5 21.21 8.09 -0.40
N LEU A 6 21.45 7.26 0.59
CA LEU A 6 22.14 7.67 1.82
C LEU A 6 23.66 7.45 1.79
N LYS A 7 24.15 6.58 0.88
CA LYS A 7 25.55 6.21 0.75
C LYS A 7 25.93 6.01 -0.72
N GLY A 8 27.22 5.85 -1.01
CA GLY A 8 27.77 5.64 -2.36
C GLY A 8 27.88 6.93 -3.17
N GLU A 9 28.14 6.76 -4.47
CA GLU A 9 28.36 7.90 -5.39
C GLU A 9 27.12 8.81 -5.52
N LYS A 10 25.93 8.23 -5.41
CA LYS A 10 24.63 8.93 -5.49
C LYS A 10 24.15 9.52 -4.17
N ARG A 11 25.00 9.59 -3.14
CA ARG A 11 24.60 10.10 -1.81
C ARG A 11 23.91 11.46 -1.90
N GLY A 12 22.70 11.55 -1.36
CA GLY A 12 21.89 12.77 -1.37
C GLY A 12 20.99 12.93 -2.59
N GLU A 13 21.13 12.09 -3.61
CA GLU A 13 20.25 12.09 -4.76
C GLU A 13 18.91 11.42 -4.41
N ARG A 14 17.86 11.88 -5.11
CA ARG A 14 16.52 11.30 -5.06
C ARG A 14 16.13 10.86 -6.45
N ASP A 15 15.60 9.64 -6.56
CA ASP A 15 15.01 9.13 -7.79
C ASP A 15 13.62 8.54 -7.54
N ILE A 16 12.91 8.22 -8.62
CA ILE A 16 11.66 7.48 -8.58
C ILE A 16 12.01 5.99 -8.55
N PHE A 17 11.65 5.31 -7.45
CA PHE A 17 11.84 3.87 -7.32
C PHE A 17 10.76 3.10 -8.07
N ILE A 18 9.50 3.52 -7.92
CA ILE A 18 8.36 3.05 -8.73
C ILE A 18 7.27 4.12 -8.73
N ASP A 19 6.59 4.31 -9.85
CA ASP A 19 5.44 5.19 -10.00
C ASP A 19 4.21 4.45 -10.55
N GLN A 20 3.13 5.19 -10.80
CA GLN A 20 1.89 4.71 -11.40
C GLN A 20 1.30 3.44 -10.75
N LEU A 21 1.47 3.30 -9.44
CA LEU A 21 0.87 2.20 -8.70
C LEU A 21 -0.66 2.22 -8.84
N PRO A 22 -1.31 1.05 -9.03
CA PRO A 22 -2.77 0.96 -9.23
C PRO A 22 -3.56 1.20 -7.93
N ALA A 23 -2.87 1.29 -6.80
CA ALA A 23 -3.45 1.47 -5.48
C ALA A 23 -2.55 2.37 -4.62
N LEU A 24 -3.07 2.85 -3.50
CA LEU A 24 -2.36 3.73 -2.58
C LEU A 24 -1.37 2.92 -1.73
N PRO A 25 -0.04 3.17 -1.84
CA PRO A 25 0.94 2.50 -1.01
C PRO A 25 0.87 3.06 0.42
N ASP A 26 0.97 2.17 1.40
CA ASP A 26 1.06 2.49 2.82
C ASP A 26 2.48 2.16 3.33
N ASN A 27 2.71 1.00 3.90
CA ASN A 27 4.03 0.64 4.42
C ASN A 27 4.83 -0.21 3.44
N LEU A 28 6.15 -0.09 3.56
CA LEU A 28 7.14 -0.85 2.81
C LEU A 28 8.06 -1.54 3.79
N SER A 29 8.34 -2.83 3.57
CA SER A 29 9.30 -3.61 4.34
C SER A 29 10.29 -4.31 3.42
N PHE A 30 11.53 -4.46 3.88
CA PHE A 30 12.56 -5.25 3.20
C PHE A 30 12.62 -6.65 3.81
N ASN A 31 12.76 -7.68 2.99
CA ASN A 31 12.83 -9.08 3.46
C ASN A 31 14.26 -9.52 3.85
N ASP A 32 15.20 -8.58 3.97
CA ASP A 32 16.63 -8.80 4.26
C ASP A 32 17.38 -9.68 3.23
N ARG A 33 16.79 -9.85 2.03
CA ARG A 33 17.39 -10.64 0.95
C ARG A 33 17.39 -9.87 -0.38
N ASP A 34 16.25 -9.77 -1.03
CA ASP A 34 16.15 -9.35 -2.43
C ASP A 34 14.90 -8.56 -2.79
N LYS A 35 13.94 -8.41 -1.85
CA LYS A 35 12.62 -7.85 -2.16
C LYS A 35 12.14 -6.83 -1.13
N PHE A 36 11.43 -5.84 -1.63
CA PHE A 36 10.61 -4.93 -0.84
C PHE A 36 9.15 -5.32 -0.97
N TRP A 37 8.50 -5.63 0.14
CA TRP A 37 7.05 -5.80 0.19
C TRP A 37 6.38 -4.47 0.42
N VAL A 38 5.36 -4.16 -0.38
CA VAL A 38 4.57 -2.93 -0.30
C VAL A 38 3.12 -3.30 -0.07
N ALA A 39 2.56 -2.80 1.02
CA ALA A 39 1.13 -2.87 1.28
C ALA A 39 0.41 -1.78 0.47
N LEU A 40 -0.69 -2.15 -0.17
CA LEU A 40 -1.54 -1.26 -0.95
C LEU A 40 -2.92 -1.21 -0.29
N VAL A 41 -3.16 -0.16 0.49
CA VAL A 41 -4.29 -0.09 1.43
C VAL A 41 -5.65 0.09 0.75
N SER A 42 -5.68 0.78 -0.39
CA SER A 42 -6.91 1.08 -1.13
C SER A 42 -6.64 1.20 -2.62
N LEU A 43 -7.54 0.69 -3.43
CA LEU A 43 -7.50 0.94 -4.87
C LEU A 43 -7.65 2.44 -5.15
N ARG A 44 -6.99 2.90 -6.22
CA ARG A 44 -7.19 4.27 -6.68
C ARG A 44 -8.58 4.41 -7.28
N ASP A 45 -9.32 5.39 -6.79
CA ASP A 45 -10.64 5.75 -7.30
C ASP A 45 -10.52 7.10 -8.03
N ALA A 46 -10.70 7.08 -9.34
CA ALA A 46 -10.61 8.27 -10.18
C ALA A 46 -11.63 9.36 -9.79
N GLN A 47 -12.79 8.99 -9.29
CA GLN A 47 -13.80 9.95 -8.80
C GLN A 47 -13.30 10.61 -7.52
N PHE A 48 -12.79 9.82 -6.57
CA PHE A 48 -12.22 10.35 -5.34
C PHE A 48 -11.02 11.25 -5.60
N GLU A 49 -10.13 10.86 -6.51
CA GLU A 49 -8.96 11.68 -6.91
C GLU A 49 -9.40 13.01 -7.54
N SER A 50 -10.45 13.00 -8.37
CA SER A 50 -11.00 14.23 -8.96
C SER A 50 -11.60 15.18 -7.90
N TRP A 51 -12.18 14.62 -6.83
CA TRP A 51 -12.73 15.39 -5.72
C TRP A 51 -11.65 15.90 -4.78
N ALA A 52 -10.63 15.10 -4.53
CA ALA A 52 -9.51 15.47 -3.66
C ALA A 52 -8.73 16.69 -4.18
N SER A 53 -8.75 16.95 -5.48
CA SER A 53 -8.14 18.15 -6.09
C SER A 53 -8.92 19.45 -5.81
N LYS A 54 -10.20 19.37 -5.41
CA LYS A 54 -11.09 20.52 -5.19
C LYS A 54 -11.12 20.91 -3.71
N ILE A 55 -10.41 21.97 -3.34
CA ILE A 55 -10.27 22.42 -1.94
C ILE A 55 -11.60 22.66 -1.25
N TRP A 56 -12.58 23.27 -1.94
CA TRP A 56 -13.89 23.55 -1.36
C TRP A 56 -14.65 22.26 -1.01
N LEU A 57 -14.55 21.23 -1.85
CA LEU A 57 -15.19 19.93 -1.62
C LEU A 57 -14.53 19.18 -0.46
N ARG A 58 -13.20 19.25 -0.35
CA ARG A 58 -12.46 18.70 0.80
C ARG A 58 -12.91 19.31 2.12
N ASN A 59 -13.14 20.63 2.15
CA ASN A 59 -13.61 21.30 3.35
C ASN A 59 -15.03 20.87 3.76
N ILE A 60 -15.91 20.63 2.78
CA ILE A 60 -17.25 20.08 3.06
C ILE A 60 -17.12 18.64 3.58
N LEU A 61 -16.33 17.81 2.92
CA LEU A 61 -16.09 16.42 3.33
C LEU A 61 -15.47 16.34 4.73
N ALA A 62 -14.53 17.22 5.06
CA ALA A 62 -13.90 17.25 6.39
C ALA A 62 -14.87 17.57 7.54
N GLY A 63 -16.04 18.14 7.24
CA GLY A 63 -17.10 18.38 8.22
C GLY A 63 -18.05 17.19 8.41
N LEU A 64 -17.91 16.11 7.62
CA LEU A 64 -18.77 14.94 7.76
C LEU A 64 -18.26 14.02 8.90
N PRO A 65 -19.16 13.31 9.59
CA PRO A 65 -18.77 12.34 10.59
C PRO A 65 -17.95 11.20 9.95
N VAL A 66 -16.98 10.65 10.69
CA VAL A 66 -16.09 9.58 10.22
C VAL A 66 -16.86 8.38 9.67
N SER A 67 -18.02 8.07 10.27
CA SER A 67 -18.90 6.97 9.81
C SER A 67 -19.41 7.13 8.37
N ALA A 68 -19.50 8.36 7.87
CA ALA A 68 -19.86 8.59 6.47
C ALA A 68 -18.74 8.22 5.50
N PHE A 69 -17.47 8.33 5.94
CA PHE A 69 -16.30 7.89 5.17
C PHE A 69 -16.13 6.37 5.20
N ASP A 70 -16.46 5.72 6.29
CA ASP A 70 -16.35 4.27 6.43
C ASP A 70 -17.09 3.51 5.33
N SER A 71 -18.28 3.98 4.96
CA SER A 71 -19.06 3.35 3.90
C SER A 71 -18.55 3.64 2.48
N MET A 72 -17.76 4.70 2.29
CA MET A 72 -17.27 5.13 0.97
C MET A 72 -15.87 4.57 0.64
N THR A 73 -15.07 4.19 1.64
CA THR A 73 -13.65 3.87 1.46
C THR A 73 -13.28 2.39 1.64
N HIS A 74 -14.18 1.56 2.16
CA HIS A 74 -13.89 0.16 2.44
C HIS A 74 -14.23 -0.76 1.27
N SER A 75 -13.39 -0.76 0.23
CA SER A 75 -13.36 -1.92 -0.65
C SER A 75 -12.74 -3.08 0.12
N LYS A 76 -13.46 -4.20 0.29
CA LYS A 76 -12.94 -5.43 0.89
C LYS A 76 -11.94 -6.11 -0.06
N PHE A 77 -10.94 -5.37 -0.48
CA PHE A 77 -9.91 -5.79 -1.40
C PHE A 77 -8.55 -5.79 -0.70
N GLY A 78 -7.87 -6.91 -0.74
CA GLY A 78 -6.51 -7.04 -0.23
C GLY A 78 -5.52 -6.97 -1.37
N PHE A 79 -4.51 -6.10 -1.25
CA PHE A 79 -3.51 -5.93 -2.28
C PHE A 79 -2.12 -5.69 -1.67
N ALA A 80 -1.15 -6.50 -2.12
CA ALA A 80 0.26 -6.31 -1.80
C ALA A 80 1.10 -6.64 -3.02
N ILE A 81 2.23 -5.98 -3.17
CA ILE A 81 3.21 -6.26 -4.22
C ILE A 81 4.59 -6.47 -3.62
N ALA A 82 5.41 -7.27 -4.30
CA ALA A 82 6.84 -7.33 -4.06
C ALA A 82 7.59 -6.61 -5.18
N LEU A 83 8.55 -5.79 -4.82
CA LEU A 83 9.47 -5.09 -5.72
C LEU A 83 10.86 -5.67 -5.55
N ASP A 84 11.61 -5.81 -6.65
CA ASP A 84 13.04 -6.07 -6.59
C ASP A 84 13.84 -4.83 -6.15
N LEU A 85 15.17 -4.95 -6.09
CA LEU A 85 16.06 -3.85 -5.69
C LEU A 85 16.11 -2.70 -6.71
N GLU A 86 15.66 -2.95 -7.93
CA GLU A 86 15.57 -2.00 -9.03
C GLU A 86 14.22 -1.28 -9.08
N GLY A 87 13.19 -1.79 -8.36
CA GLY A 87 11.85 -1.23 -8.30
C GLY A 87 10.86 -1.89 -9.25
N ASN A 88 11.22 -3.02 -9.89
CA ASN A 88 10.29 -3.76 -10.73
C ASN A 88 9.35 -4.61 -9.88
N VAL A 89 8.09 -4.73 -10.28
CA VAL A 89 7.12 -5.61 -9.63
C VAL A 89 7.45 -7.06 -9.99
N VAL A 90 7.83 -7.86 -8.99
CA VAL A 90 8.17 -9.28 -9.15
C VAL A 90 7.08 -10.22 -8.63
N GLU A 91 6.23 -9.76 -7.71
CA GLU A 91 5.06 -10.51 -7.23
C GLU A 91 3.88 -9.57 -7.03
N SER A 92 2.66 -10.10 -7.21
CA SER A 92 1.41 -9.38 -6.98
C SER A 92 0.42 -10.31 -6.29
N LEU A 93 0.04 -9.96 -5.08
CA LEU A 93 -0.88 -10.71 -4.24
C LEU A 93 -2.17 -9.92 -4.12
N GLN A 94 -3.27 -10.50 -4.61
CA GLN A 94 -4.56 -9.84 -4.64
C GLN A 94 -5.66 -10.79 -4.16
N THR A 95 -6.63 -10.27 -3.42
CA THR A 95 -7.83 -10.99 -3.05
C THR A 95 -9.05 -10.10 -3.07
N SER A 96 -10.08 -10.53 -3.77
CA SER A 96 -11.41 -9.91 -3.80
C SER A 96 -12.40 -10.60 -2.86
N ALA A 97 -12.00 -11.71 -2.22
CA ALA A 97 -12.88 -12.51 -1.38
C ALA A 97 -13.20 -11.90 -0.01
N GLY A 98 -12.63 -10.74 0.31
CA GLY A 98 -12.84 -10.06 1.58
C GLY A 98 -12.25 -10.79 2.81
N SER A 99 -11.41 -11.80 2.59
CA SER A 99 -10.73 -12.55 3.67
C SER A 99 -9.61 -11.73 4.31
N ILE A 100 -8.91 -10.93 3.52
CA ILE A 100 -7.90 -9.96 3.95
C ILE A 100 -8.12 -8.69 3.15
N TYR A 101 -8.24 -7.53 3.82
CA TYR A 101 -8.49 -6.25 3.15
C TYR A 101 -7.91 -5.08 3.95
N SER A 102 -7.87 -3.90 3.34
CA SER A 102 -7.27 -2.69 3.93
C SER A 102 -5.87 -2.95 4.49
N ILE A 103 -5.03 -3.61 3.68
CA ILE A 103 -3.68 -4.03 4.11
C ILE A 103 -2.82 -2.79 4.25
N THR A 104 -2.25 -2.59 5.44
CA THR A 104 -1.38 -1.46 5.76
C THR A 104 0.09 -1.86 5.87
N SER A 105 0.38 -3.13 6.15
CA SER A 105 1.75 -3.63 6.23
C SER A 105 1.84 -5.07 5.75
N VAL A 106 2.98 -5.40 5.15
CA VAL A 106 3.36 -6.77 4.78
C VAL A 106 4.79 -6.99 5.22
N ASN A 107 5.04 -8.04 5.98
CA ASN A 107 6.38 -8.40 6.42
C ASN A 107 6.63 -9.87 6.11
N GLN A 108 7.78 -10.15 5.52
CA GLN A 108 8.23 -11.52 5.27
C GLN A 108 9.16 -11.96 6.40
N LEU A 109 8.87 -13.14 6.96
CA LEU A 109 9.77 -13.84 7.86
C LEU A 109 9.88 -15.28 7.36
N ASP A 110 11.07 -15.66 6.93
CA ASP A 110 11.33 -16.92 6.24
C ASP A 110 10.39 -17.13 5.03
N ASP A 111 9.56 -18.18 5.08
CA ASP A 111 8.58 -18.54 4.04
C ASP A 111 7.16 -18.03 4.36
N ASP A 112 7.02 -17.18 5.34
CA ASP A 112 5.72 -16.66 5.77
C ASP A 112 5.61 -15.15 5.55
N LEU A 113 4.47 -14.74 5.03
CA LEU A 113 4.06 -13.34 4.97
C LEU A 113 3.04 -13.03 6.06
N TYR A 114 3.26 -11.95 6.76
CA TYR A 114 2.38 -11.42 7.80
C TYR A 114 1.79 -10.10 7.32
N PHE A 115 0.46 -10.01 7.39
CA PHE A 115 -0.29 -8.84 6.91
C PHE A 115 -0.97 -8.14 8.08
N GLY A 116 -0.66 -6.86 8.26
CA GLY A 116 -1.42 -5.97 9.11
C GLY A 116 -2.52 -5.25 8.31
N SER A 117 -3.62 -4.95 8.96
CA SER A 117 -4.77 -4.27 8.36
C SER A 117 -5.23 -3.12 9.23
N LEU A 118 -5.77 -2.07 8.60
CA LEU A 118 -6.33 -0.92 9.30
C LEU A 118 -7.63 -1.28 10.05
N THR A 119 -8.41 -2.20 9.51
CA THR A 119 -9.80 -2.44 9.96
C THR A 119 -10.07 -3.87 10.40
N MET A 120 -9.21 -4.82 10.10
CA MET A 120 -9.36 -6.20 10.54
C MET A 120 -8.89 -6.37 11.99
N PRO A 121 -9.61 -7.15 12.81
CA PRO A 121 -9.26 -7.34 14.23
C PRO A 121 -8.10 -8.33 14.45
N ALA A 122 -7.51 -8.89 13.39
CA ALA A 122 -6.50 -9.93 13.45
C ALA A 122 -5.36 -9.70 12.45
N LEU A 123 -4.17 -10.16 12.82
CA LEU A 123 -3.04 -10.32 11.92
C LEU A 123 -3.30 -11.55 11.02
N SER A 124 -3.06 -11.41 9.73
CA SER A 124 -3.16 -12.51 8.77
C SER A 124 -1.79 -13.06 8.42
N ARG A 125 -1.72 -14.37 8.16
CA ARG A 125 -0.49 -15.05 7.76
C ARG A 125 -0.74 -15.87 6.49
N MET A 126 0.21 -15.85 5.57
CA MET A 126 0.21 -16.66 4.36
C MET A 126 1.60 -17.27 4.14
N LYS A 127 1.65 -18.54 3.74
CA LYS A 127 2.90 -19.18 3.36
C LYS A 127 3.24 -18.86 1.90
N ILE A 128 4.47 -18.42 1.64
CA ILE A 128 5.01 -18.25 0.28
C ILE A 128 5.32 -19.65 -0.26
N ARG A 129 4.93 -19.92 -1.49
CA ARG A 129 5.25 -21.17 -2.19
C ARG A 129 6.55 -21.06 -2.93
#